data_3f8cecd125bab89bd3ae5a388b0565ec
#
_entry.id   3f8cecd125bab89bd3ae5a388b0565ec
#
_cell.length_a   1.000
_cell.length_b   1.000
_cell.length_c   1.000
_cell.angle_alpha   90.00
_cell.angle_beta   90.00
_cell.angle_gamma   90.00
#
_symmetry.space_group_name_H-M   'P 1'
#
loop_
_entity.id
_entity.type
_entity.pdbx_description
1 polymer ?
#
loop_
_entity_poly.entity_id
_entity_poly.type
_entity_poly.pdbx_seq_one_letter_code
_entity_poly.pdbx_strand_id
1 'polypeptide(L)'
;MDDAKDKVLTYLNHVSKSMTTVEIANSLNLSRSVISNYLNTLFKENRIKKISGRPIRWSKNCADVSERTSSFCNFIGYDGSMKHVIEQVSAAVAYPPNGLNILITGNSGVGKSFLAKKIYEYAKQIKIIRSNSPYFVLNCADYANNPELVSSMLFGYVKGAYTGADSSHNGLLLQANGGYLFLDEVHRLSSENQEKLFSFIDNGIFYQIGDNSHPIKSNVRLIMATTERPTDTLLTTFLRRIPIHVTIPDFLKRSIDERLTLLRYIIYQEAVKLNKKIYVNNQVVSALVQTNNRGNIGYLKNLIQIACSIAYKKQYGLDQIDLSMDSLLIDKLPDFEDYGDLLIDGQAAFIFNEKNSLKNAKFAQLMTEFHKLTVDFSSDNVQKVKSSIRKINQLLENSCQKTGLYYRHQELFKKIIEQQFGLNKTSYLEPLMFLFYEAK
;
A
#
# COMPACT_ATOMS: atom_id res chain seq x y z
N MET A 1 -42.55 -3.40 -1.27
CA MET A 1 -41.83 -3.37 0.04
C MET A 1 -40.34 -3.16 -0.06
N ASP A 2 -39.71 -3.47 -1.19
CA ASP A 2 -38.24 -3.27 -1.37
C ASP A 2 -37.80 -1.80 -1.53
N ASP A 3 -38.64 -0.93 -2.05
CA ASP A 3 -38.29 0.50 -2.34
C ASP A 3 -37.94 1.30 -1.07
N ALA A 4 -38.59 1.07 0.06
CA ALA A 4 -38.32 1.82 1.30
C ALA A 4 -37.03 1.32 2.00
N LYS A 5 -36.72 0.04 1.91
CA LYS A 5 -35.47 -0.53 2.42
C LYS A 5 -34.26 -0.05 1.64
N ASP A 6 -34.40 0.03 0.30
CA ASP A 6 -33.35 0.55 -0.58
C ASP A 6 -33.15 2.05 -0.41
N LYS A 7 -34.20 2.83 -0.11
CA LYS A 7 -34.08 4.25 0.28
C LYS A 7 -33.26 4.44 1.55
N VAL A 8 -33.46 3.59 2.57
CA VAL A 8 -32.66 3.63 3.82
C VAL A 8 -31.19 3.34 3.53
N LEU A 9 -30.91 2.33 2.70
CA LEU A 9 -29.54 1.98 2.34
C LEU A 9 -28.87 3.08 1.51
N THR A 10 -29.54 3.60 0.51
CA THR A 10 -29.05 4.70 -0.33
C THR A 10 -28.76 5.93 0.52
N TYR A 11 -29.63 6.27 1.44
CA TYR A 11 -29.43 7.39 2.37
C TYR A 11 -28.16 7.19 3.22
N LEU A 12 -27.98 5.99 3.85
CA LEU A 12 -26.79 5.69 4.63
C LEU A 12 -25.50 5.68 3.83
N ASN A 13 -25.57 5.32 2.54
CA ASN A 13 -24.41 5.35 1.64
C ASN A 13 -23.94 6.77 1.30
N HIS A 14 -24.86 7.74 1.26
CA HIS A 14 -24.55 9.14 0.99
C HIS A 14 -24.09 9.92 2.23
N VAL A 15 -24.39 9.43 3.43
CA VAL A 15 -24.03 10.11 4.68
C VAL A 15 -22.65 9.67 5.17
N SER A 16 -21.75 10.63 5.41
CA SER A 16 -20.37 10.38 5.86
C SER A 16 -20.24 10.09 7.36
N LYS A 17 -21.29 10.34 8.15
CA LYS A 17 -21.30 10.17 9.61
C LYS A 17 -22.21 9.02 10.03
N SER A 18 -21.86 8.34 11.14
CA SER A 18 -22.74 7.37 11.77
C SER A 18 -23.97 8.07 12.37
N MET A 19 -25.19 7.52 12.15
CA MET A 19 -26.44 8.09 12.57
C MET A 19 -27.21 7.15 13.49
N THR A 20 -28.00 7.72 14.39
CA THR A 20 -28.94 6.98 15.23
C THR A 20 -30.20 6.60 14.45
N THR A 21 -30.93 5.59 14.91
CA THR A 21 -32.22 5.20 14.31
C THR A 21 -33.20 6.36 14.24
N VAL A 22 -33.18 7.27 15.22
CA VAL A 22 -34.06 8.46 15.28
C VAL A 22 -33.67 9.50 14.22
N GLU A 23 -32.39 9.79 14.07
CA GLU A 23 -31.89 10.71 13.06
C GLU A 23 -32.24 10.24 11.64
N ILE A 24 -32.09 8.94 11.36
CA ILE A 24 -32.45 8.35 10.07
C ILE A 24 -33.96 8.40 9.83
N ALA A 25 -34.77 8.11 10.87
CA ALA A 25 -36.21 8.14 10.80
C ALA A 25 -36.75 9.57 10.47
N ASN A 26 -36.17 10.58 11.13
CA ASN A 26 -36.51 11.98 10.87
C ASN A 26 -36.11 12.43 9.46
N SER A 27 -34.94 12.04 8.99
CA SER A 27 -34.46 12.43 7.66
C SER A 27 -35.21 11.79 6.51
N LEU A 28 -35.78 10.61 6.70
CA LEU A 28 -36.52 9.87 5.69
C LEU A 28 -38.05 9.99 5.85
N ASN A 29 -38.52 10.71 6.85
CA ASN A 29 -39.96 10.86 7.18
C ASN A 29 -40.65 9.49 7.40
N LEU A 30 -39.99 8.55 8.04
CA LEU A 30 -40.50 7.21 8.33
C LEU A 30 -40.56 6.98 9.84
N SER A 31 -41.42 6.08 10.28
CA SER A 31 -41.52 5.76 11.71
C SER A 31 -40.26 5.04 12.22
N ARG A 32 -39.88 5.33 13.48
CA ARG A 32 -38.73 4.72 14.11
C ARG A 32 -38.77 3.19 14.12
N SER A 33 -39.95 2.58 14.27
CA SER A 33 -40.13 1.14 14.27
C SER A 33 -39.83 0.53 12.91
N VAL A 34 -40.29 1.16 11.83
CA VAL A 34 -40.03 0.74 10.45
C VAL A 34 -38.54 0.84 10.11
N ILE A 35 -37.91 1.98 10.44
CA ILE A 35 -36.46 2.15 10.24
C ILE A 35 -35.65 1.15 11.03
N SER A 36 -36.03 0.87 12.31
CA SER A 36 -35.34 -0.12 13.13
C SER A 36 -35.38 -1.51 12.50
N ASN A 37 -36.51 -1.93 11.93
CA ASN A 37 -36.66 -3.19 11.22
C ASN A 37 -35.76 -3.28 9.98
N TYR A 38 -35.79 -2.23 9.13
CA TYR A 38 -34.94 -2.19 7.93
C TYR A 38 -33.45 -2.16 8.28
N LEU A 39 -33.04 -1.42 9.29
CA LEU A 39 -31.65 -1.40 9.75
C LEU A 39 -31.18 -2.75 10.29
N ASN A 40 -32.01 -3.45 11.06
CA ASN A 40 -31.68 -4.80 11.54
C ASN A 40 -31.63 -5.82 10.39
N THR A 41 -32.51 -5.70 9.39
CA THR A 41 -32.47 -6.55 8.20
C THR A 41 -31.21 -6.30 7.36
N LEU A 42 -30.90 -5.03 7.07
CA LEU A 42 -29.70 -4.63 6.33
C LEU A 42 -28.41 -5.03 7.08
N PHE A 43 -28.44 -5.01 8.41
CA PHE A 43 -27.30 -5.48 9.21
C PHE A 43 -27.12 -7.02 9.12
N LYS A 44 -28.22 -7.80 9.18
CA LYS A 44 -28.18 -9.25 8.96
C LYS A 44 -27.71 -9.62 7.56
N GLU A 45 -27.99 -8.77 6.57
CA GLU A 45 -27.52 -8.89 5.19
C GLU A 45 -26.09 -8.38 4.99
N ASN A 46 -25.38 -7.99 6.05
CA ASN A 46 -24.04 -7.40 6.02
C ASN A 46 -23.92 -6.13 5.15
N ARG A 47 -25.01 -5.41 4.86
CA ARG A 47 -25.03 -4.21 4.01
C ARG A 47 -24.74 -2.92 4.79
N ILE A 48 -24.92 -2.91 6.10
CA ILE A 48 -24.62 -1.77 7.00
C ILE A 48 -23.91 -2.24 8.26
N LYS A 49 -23.22 -1.34 8.95
CA LYS A 49 -22.53 -1.60 10.21
C LYS A 49 -23.32 -1.05 11.39
N LYS A 50 -23.44 -1.86 12.44
CA LYS A 50 -24.00 -1.48 13.74
C LYS A 50 -22.87 -1.10 14.68
N ILE A 51 -22.87 0.13 15.19
CA ILE A 51 -21.90 0.61 16.17
C ILE A 51 -22.55 0.55 17.54
N SER A 52 -22.00 -0.30 18.41
CA SER A 52 -22.49 -0.47 19.78
C SER A 52 -22.28 0.80 20.59
N GLY A 53 -23.30 1.22 21.35
CA GLY A 53 -23.31 2.42 22.17
C GLY A 53 -24.74 2.74 22.63
N ARG A 54 -24.89 3.71 23.53
CA ARG A 54 -26.20 4.25 23.90
C ARG A 54 -26.21 5.75 23.55
N PRO A 55 -26.89 6.13 22.44
CA PRO A 55 -27.72 5.33 21.53
C PRO A 55 -26.90 4.52 20.52
N ILE A 56 -27.48 3.41 20.01
CA ILE A 56 -26.94 2.62 18.91
C ILE A 56 -26.86 3.51 17.65
N ARG A 57 -25.72 3.46 16.97
CA ARG A 57 -25.49 4.18 15.70
C ARG A 57 -25.29 3.21 14.54
N TRP A 58 -25.69 3.67 13.36
CA TRP A 58 -25.62 2.90 12.14
C TRP A 58 -24.79 3.68 11.11
N SER A 59 -23.99 2.98 10.36
CA SER A 59 -23.19 3.56 9.27
C SER A 59 -23.22 2.63 8.08
N LYS A 60 -22.85 3.17 6.91
CA LYS A 60 -22.57 2.32 5.76
C LYS A 60 -21.57 1.25 6.18
N ASN A 61 -21.73 0.05 5.65
CA ASN A 61 -20.73 -0.98 5.83
C ASN A 61 -19.50 -0.60 5.01
N CYS A 62 -18.46 -0.04 5.66
CA CYS A 62 -17.20 0.29 5.02
C CYS A 62 -16.42 -0.96 4.56
N ALA A 63 -16.94 -2.17 4.83
CA ALA A 63 -16.34 -3.40 4.29
C ALA A 63 -16.27 -3.36 2.76
N ASP A 64 -17.25 -2.77 2.07
CA ASP A 64 -17.22 -2.65 0.60
C ASP A 64 -16.15 -1.69 0.08
N VAL A 65 -15.71 -0.70 0.87
CA VAL A 65 -14.64 0.24 0.47
C VAL A 65 -13.29 -0.23 1.05
N SER A 66 -13.28 -0.82 2.25
CA SER A 66 -12.05 -1.35 2.87
C SER A 66 -11.62 -2.69 2.25
N GLU A 67 -12.56 -3.54 1.84
CA GLU A 67 -12.22 -4.73 1.04
C GLU A 67 -11.75 -4.37 -0.37
N ARG A 68 -12.30 -3.31 -0.99
CA ARG A 68 -11.87 -2.83 -2.30
C ARG A 68 -10.47 -2.22 -2.32
N THR A 69 -9.96 -1.76 -1.18
CA THR A 69 -8.59 -1.19 -1.09
C THR A 69 -7.59 -2.10 -0.37
N SER A 70 -7.98 -3.29 0.06
CA SER A 70 -7.15 -4.14 0.95
C SER A 70 -5.83 -4.59 0.32
N SER A 71 -5.75 -4.82 -1.02
CA SER A 71 -4.48 -5.15 -1.67
C SER A 71 -3.50 -3.98 -1.71
N PHE A 72 -3.99 -2.74 -1.62
CA PHE A 72 -3.17 -1.54 -1.56
C PHE A 72 -2.89 -1.08 -0.12
N CYS A 73 -3.56 -1.60 0.92
CA CYS A 73 -3.31 -1.23 2.31
C CYS A 73 -1.86 -1.50 2.74
N ASN A 74 -1.24 -2.51 2.13
CA ASN A 74 0.16 -2.86 2.33
C ASN A 74 1.11 -2.14 1.35
N PHE A 75 0.61 -1.17 0.58
CA PHE A 75 1.43 -0.33 -0.26
C PHE A 75 1.87 0.90 0.54
N ILE A 76 3.17 1.02 0.81
CA ILE A 76 3.69 2.11 1.62
C ILE A 76 3.42 3.44 0.93
N GLY A 77 2.76 4.35 1.64
CA GLY A 77 2.29 5.63 1.12
C GLY A 77 0.89 5.60 0.50
N TYR A 78 0.12 4.50 0.62
CA TYR A 78 -1.22 4.37 0.03
C TYR A 78 -2.19 5.48 0.44
N ASP A 79 -2.07 5.98 1.66
CA ASP A 79 -2.88 7.09 2.21
C ASP A 79 -2.10 8.43 2.26
N GLY A 80 -0.90 8.46 1.69
CA GLY A 80 0.02 9.58 1.61
C GLY A 80 0.39 9.94 0.18
N SER A 81 1.69 9.85 -0.16
CA SER A 81 2.23 10.25 -1.47
C SER A 81 1.66 9.47 -2.65
N MET A 82 1.18 8.24 -2.42
CA MET A 82 0.60 7.37 -3.45
C MET A 82 -0.93 7.41 -3.49
N LYS A 83 -1.59 8.14 -2.60
CA LYS A 83 -3.06 8.14 -2.46
C LYS A 83 -3.76 8.41 -3.78
N HIS A 84 -3.40 9.48 -4.47
CA HIS A 84 -4.02 9.87 -5.74
C HIS A 84 -3.76 8.84 -6.85
N VAL A 85 -2.54 8.29 -6.91
CA VAL A 85 -2.18 7.21 -7.84
C VAL A 85 -3.06 5.99 -7.60
N ILE A 86 -3.22 5.57 -6.34
CA ILE A 86 -4.02 4.39 -5.97
C ILE A 86 -5.51 4.61 -6.24
N GLU A 87 -6.05 5.80 -5.97
CA GLU A 87 -7.42 6.16 -6.31
C GLU A 87 -7.68 6.04 -7.82
N GLN A 88 -6.80 6.60 -8.66
CA GLN A 88 -6.91 6.55 -10.11
C GLN A 88 -6.81 5.12 -10.65
N VAL A 89 -5.81 4.34 -10.22
CA VAL A 89 -5.65 2.95 -10.70
C VAL A 89 -6.77 2.05 -10.21
N SER A 90 -7.28 2.26 -9.00
CA SER A 90 -8.43 1.51 -8.47
C SER A 90 -9.71 1.79 -9.29
N ALA A 91 -9.95 3.05 -9.63
CA ALA A 91 -11.06 3.43 -10.49
C ALA A 91 -10.91 2.84 -11.90
N ALA A 92 -9.68 2.87 -12.46
CA ALA A 92 -9.39 2.28 -13.76
C ALA A 92 -9.68 0.77 -13.81
N VAL A 93 -9.27 0.03 -12.77
CA VAL A 93 -9.52 -1.41 -12.69
C VAL A 93 -11.01 -1.72 -12.56
N ALA A 94 -11.74 -0.92 -11.76
CA ALA A 94 -13.17 -1.13 -11.51
C ALA A 94 -14.08 -0.66 -12.66
N TYR A 95 -13.54 0.04 -13.67
CA TYR A 95 -14.35 0.61 -14.75
C TYR A 95 -14.93 -0.48 -15.67
N PRO A 96 -16.29 -0.53 -15.87
CA PRO A 96 -16.90 -1.55 -16.71
C PRO A 96 -16.68 -1.25 -18.21
N PRO A 97 -16.71 -2.29 -19.09
CA PRO A 97 -16.91 -3.70 -18.73
C PRO A 97 -15.62 -4.41 -18.31
N ASN A 98 -14.46 -3.92 -18.70
CA ASN A 98 -13.18 -4.67 -18.61
C ASN A 98 -12.05 -3.89 -17.93
N GLY A 99 -12.31 -2.76 -17.30
CA GLY A 99 -11.28 -1.84 -16.82
C GLY A 99 -10.64 -1.02 -17.94
N LEU A 100 -9.74 -0.11 -17.56
CA LEU A 100 -9.03 0.79 -18.47
C LEU A 100 -7.54 0.44 -18.52
N ASN A 101 -6.89 0.72 -19.66
CA ASN A 101 -5.45 0.64 -19.79
C ASN A 101 -4.77 1.76 -18.98
N ILE A 102 -3.61 1.45 -18.42
CA ILE A 102 -2.90 2.32 -17.48
C ILE A 102 -1.46 2.52 -17.96
N LEU A 103 -1.00 3.78 -17.97
CA LEU A 103 0.40 4.16 -18.15
C LEU A 103 0.96 4.65 -16.82
N ILE A 104 2.02 4.00 -16.35
CA ILE A 104 2.75 4.34 -15.13
C ILE A 104 4.05 5.03 -15.51
N THR A 105 4.24 6.27 -15.08
CA THR A 105 5.47 7.02 -15.29
C THR A 105 6.24 7.18 -13.99
N GLY A 106 7.53 7.41 -14.08
CA GLY A 106 8.41 7.67 -12.95
C GLY A 106 9.82 7.16 -13.18
N ASN A 107 10.77 7.72 -12.46
CA ASN A 107 12.19 7.41 -12.59
C ASN A 107 12.48 5.92 -12.34
N SER A 108 13.69 5.47 -12.69
CA SER A 108 14.11 4.11 -12.41
C SER A 108 14.06 3.82 -10.90
N GLY A 109 13.66 2.59 -10.52
CA GLY A 109 13.67 2.14 -9.14
C GLY A 109 12.57 2.70 -8.21
N VAL A 110 11.60 3.49 -8.71
CA VAL A 110 10.49 4.04 -7.87
C VAL A 110 9.41 3.01 -7.51
N GLY A 111 9.37 1.85 -8.19
CA GLY A 111 8.43 0.77 -7.93
C GLY A 111 7.32 0.60 -8.97
N LYS A 112 7.53 0.97 -10.24
CA LYS A 112 6.54 0.84 -11.33
C LYS A 112 6.05 -0.61 -11.48
N SER A 113 6.97 -1.56 -11.60
CA SER A 113 6.64 -2.99 -11.77
C SER A 113 5.95 -3.58 -10.52
N PHE A 114 6.28 -3.07 -9.33
CA PHE A 114 5.61 -3.43 -8.09
C PHE A 114 4.15 -2.94 -8.09
N LEU A 115 3.90 -1.68 -8.50
CA LEU A 115 2.55 -1.16 -8.64
C LEU A 115 1.74 -1.94 -9.68
N ALA A 116 2.33 -2.27 -10.83
CA ALA A 116 1.67 -3.07 -11.87
C ALA A 116 1.20 -4.43 -11.33
N LYS A 117 2.04 -5.12 -10.56
CA LYS A 117 1.67 -6.38 -9.91
C LYS A 117 0.54 -6.19 -8.88
N LYS A 118 0.58 -5.11 -8.11
CA LYS A 118 -0.48 -4.78 -7.13
C LYS A 118 -1.81 -4.46 -7.81
N ILE A 119 -1.81 -3.81 -8.96
CA ILE A 119 -3.00 -3.58 -9.78
C ILE A 119 -3.64 -4.91 -10.19
N TYR A 120 -2.85 -5.86 -10.67
CA TYR A 120 -3.34 -7.20 -11.02
C TYR A 120 -3.90 -7.94 -9.79
N GLU A 121 -3.20 -7.92 -8.65
CA GLU A 121 -3.67 -8.53 -7.40
C GLU A 121 -5.00 -7.91 -6.94
N TYR A 122 -5.13 -6.59 -7.06
CA TYR A 122 -6.36 -5.87 -6.75
C TYR A 122 -7.52 -6.28 -7.67
N ALA A 123 -7.28 -6.40 -8.98
CA ALA A 123 -8.31 -6.84 -9.93
C ALA A 123 -8.84 -8.26 -9.60
N LYS A 124 -7.99 -9.15 -9.13
CA LYS A 124 -8.39 -10.48 -8.62
C LYS A 124 -9.22 -10.38 -7.35
N GLN A 125 -8.79 -9.54 -6.42
CA GLN A 125 -9.46 -9.36 -5.15
C GLN A 125 -10.88 -8.84 -5.31
N ILE A 126 -11.09 -7.81 -6.17
CA ILE A 126 -12.43 -7.28 -6.44
C ILE A 126 -13.22 -8.11 -7.47
N LYS A 127 -12.69 -9.28 -7.86
CA LYS A 127 -13.33 -10.24 -8.78
C LYS A 127 -13.64 -9.70 -10.18
N ILE A 128 -12.92 -8.68 -10.65
CA ILE A 128 -13.00 -8.19 -12.03
C ILE A 128 -12.38 -9.21 -13.00
N ILE A 129 -11.38 -9.93 -12.53
CA ILE A 129 -10.79 -11.07 -13.24
C ILE A 129 -10.88 -12.34 -12.37
N ARG A 130 -10.76 -13.50 -13.00
CA ARG A 130 -10.75 -14.78 -12.29
C ARG A 130 -9.45 -14.94 -11.47
N SER A 131 -9.48 -15.78 -10.43
CA SER A 131 -8.31 -16.04 -9.60
C SER A 131 -7.12 -16.63 -10.37
N ASN A 132 -7.39 -17.38 -11.43
CA ASN A 132 -6.42 -18.00 -12.33
C ASN A 132 -6.15 -17.18 -13.61
N SER A 133 -6.67 -15.96 -13.74
CA SER A 133 -6.40 -15.09 -14.90
C SER A 133 -4.90 -14.87 -15.08
N PRO A 134 -4.37 -14.89 -16.31
CA PRO A 134 -2.95 -14.77 -16.56
C PRO A 134 -2.41 -13.36 -16.28
N TYR A 135 -1.14 -13.30 -15.90
CA TYR A 135 -0.35 -12.08 -15.79
C TYR A 135 1.00 -12.30 -16.47
N PHE A 136 1.23 -11.62 -17.56
CA PHE A 136 2.49 -11.66 -18.28
C PHE A 136 3.23 -10.32 -18.18
N VAL A 137 4.55 -10.40 -18.27
CA VAL A 137 5.45 -9.24 -18.20
C VAL A 137 6.36 -9.29 -19.42
N LEU A 138 6.47 -8.19 -20.11
CA LEU A 138 7.45 -7.99 -21.18
C LEU A 138 8.23 -6.69 -20.87
N ASN A 139 9.54 -6.82 -20.71
CA ASN A 139 10.42 -5.66 -20.69
C ASN A 139 10.83 -5.32 -22.13
N CYS A 140 10.32 -4.23 -22.65
CA CYS A 140 10.60 -3.81 -24.02
C CYS A 140 12.06 -3.41 -24.24
N ALA A 141 12.79 -3.03 -23.17
CA ALA A 141 14.20 -2.65 -23.27
C ALA A 141 15.11 -3.85 -23.61
N ASP A 142 14.75 -5.07 -23.20
CA ASP A 142 15.54 -6.27 -23.47
C ASP A 142 15.64 -6.57 -24.98
N TYR A 143 14.74 -6.00 -25.76
CA TYR A 143 14.60 -6.23 -27.19
C TYR A 143 14.67 -4.93 -28.01
N ALA A 144 15.16 -3.84 -27.44
CA ALA A 144 15.17 -2.51 -28.07
C ALA A 144 15.88 -2.49 -29.44
N ASN A 145 16.87 -3.34 -29.63
CA ASN A 145 17.64 -3.46 -30.89
C ASN A 145 17.01 -4.45 -31.90
N ASN A 146 15.90 -5.10 -31.54
CA ASN A 146 15.22 -6.06 -32.42
C ASN A 146 13.70 -5.88 -32.36
N PRO A 147 13.15 -4.86 -33.04
CA PRO A 147 11.71 -4.56 -33.03
C PRO A 147 10.85 -5.70 -33.58
N GLU A 148 11.35 -6.49 -34.51
CA GLU A 148 10.65 -7.63 -35.09
C GLU A 148 10.44 -8.76 -34.06
N LEU A 149 11.44 -8.97 -33.21
CA LEU A 149 11.33 -9.95 -32.12
C LEU A 149 10.28 -9.51 -31.09
N VAL A 150 10.24 -8.22 -30.72
CA VAL A 150 9.17 -7.68 -29.88
C VAL A 150 7.80 -7.88 -30.53
N SER A 151 7.70 -7.61 -31.84
CA SER A 151 6.47 -7.80 -32.61
C SER A 151 6.02 -9.26 -32.56
N SER A 152 6.95 -10.21 -32.81
CA SER A 152 6.65 -11.64 -32.76
C SER A 152 6.25 -12.13 -31.36
N MET A 153 6.84 -11.59 -30.30
CA MET A 153 6.47 -11.91 -28.93
C MET A 153 5.08 -11.37 -28.56
N LEU A 154 4.77 -10.14 -28.96
CA LEU A 154 3.49 -9.50 -28.64
C LEU A 154 2.33 -10.10 -29.42
N PHE A 155 2.46 -10.18 -30.74
CA PHE A 155 1.38 -10.55 -31.67
C PHE A 155 1.40 -12.02 -32.04
N GLY A 156 2.56 -12.69 -31.93
CA GLY A 156 2.75 -14.04 -32.43
C GLY A 156 2.96 -14.10 -33.97
N TYR A 157 3.14 -15.28 -34.48
CA TYR A 157 3.37 -15.51 -35.94
C TYR A 157 2.80 -16.84 -36.39
N VAL A 158 2.45 -16.92 -37.68
CA VAL A 158 2.05 -18.17 -38.34
C VAL A 158 3.28 -18.88 -38.90
N LYS A 159 3.15 -20.17 -39.14
CA LYS A 159 4.19 -20.94 -39.81
C LYS A 159 4.51 -20.31 -41.19
N GLY A 160 5.80 -20.12 -41.46
CA GLY A 160 6.29 -19.50 -42.69
C GLY A 160 6.28 -17.98 -42.73
N ALA A 161 5.98 -17.32 -41.59
CA ALA A 161 5.96 -15.85 -41.49
C ALA A 161 7.33 -15.20 -41.79
N TYR A 162 8.41 -15.92 -41.49
CA TYR A 162 9.79 -15.51 -41.77
C TYR A 162 10.69 -16.75 -41.86
N THR A 163 11.93 -16.60 -42.33
CA THR A 163 12.92 -17.69 -42.45
C THR A 163 13.20 -18.29 -41.06
N GLY A 164 12.90 -19.57 -40.86
CA GLY A 164 13.00 -20.28 -39.58
C GLY A 164 11.71 -20.32 -38.74
N ALA A 165 10.60 -19.81 -39.24
CA ALA A 165 9.28 -19.99 -38.61
C ALA A 165 8.66 -21.35 -38.94
N ASP A 166 9.20 -22.43 -38.38
CA ASP A 166 8.79 -23.82 -38.66
C ASP A 166 7.42 -24.18 -38.05
N SER A 167 6.98 -23.48 -37.07
CA SER A 167 5.68 -23.63 -36.39
C SER A 167 5.05 -22.26 -36.08
N SER A 168 3.72 -22.24 -35.90
CA SER A 168 3.03 -21.04 -35.42
C SER A 168 3.29 -20.82 -33.94
N HIS A 169 3.32 -19.55 -33.50
CA HIS A 169 3.49 -19.16 -32.11
C HIS A 169 2.44 -18.14 -31.68
N ASN A 170 1.79 -18.41 -30.55
CA ASN A 170 0.83 -17.48 -29.96
C ASN A 170 1.54 -16.35 -29.23
N GLY A 171 1.25 -15.12 -29.62
CA GLY A 171 1.78 -13.92 -28.95
C GLY A 171 1.22 -13.69 -27.54
N LEU A 172 1.90 -12.84 -26.78
CA LEU A 172 1.52 -12.50 -25.40
C LEU A 172 0.11 -11.89 -25.30
N LEU A 173 -0.35 -11.16 -26.32
CA LEU A 173 -1.71 -10.62 -26.34
C LEU A 173 -2.77 -11.73 -26.33
N LEU A 174 -2.50 -12.87 -26.96
CA LEU A 174 -3.41 -14.01 -26.90
C LEU A 174 -3.24 -14.81 -25.62
N GLN A 175 -2.00 -15.05 -25.19
CA GLN A 175 -1.71 -15.79 -23.96
C GLN A 175 -2.25 -15.09 -22.71
N ALA A 176 -2.26 -13.76 -22.70
CA ALA A 176 -2.77 -12.93 -21.59
C ALA A 176 -4.30 -12.73 -21.63
N ASN A 177 -5.01 -13.35 -22.57
CA ASN A 177 -6.44 -13.16 -22.74
C ASN A 177 -7.24 -13.40 -21.44
N GLY A 178 -8.10 -12.47 -21.09
CA GLY A 178 -8.87 -12.47 -19.83
C GLY A 178 -8.06 -12.08 -18.59
N GLY A 179 -6.82 -11.62 -18.77
CA GLY A 179 -5.92 -11.20 -17.70
C GLY A 179 -5.25 -9.85 -17.98
N TYR A 180 -3.99 -9.75 -17.60
CA TYR A 180 -3.18 -8.54 -17.74
C TYR A 180 -1.85 -8.81 -18.43
N LEU A 181 -1.41 -7.86 -19.25
CA LEU A 181 -0.08 -7.81 -19.82
C LEU A 181 0.59 -6.51 -19.34
N PHE A 182 1.72 -6.66 -18.65
CA PHE A 182 2.55 -5.54 -18.22
C PHE A 182 3.70 -5.35 -19.21
N LEU A 183 3.76 -4.15 -19.82
CA LEU A 183 4.82 -3.73 -20.73
C LEU A 183 5.71 -2.74 -19.99
N ASP A 184 6.89 -3.19 -19.58
CA ASP A 184 7.88 -2.31 -18.94
C ASP A 184 8.74 -1.63 -20.01
N GLU A 185 9.18 -0.39 -19.72
CA GLU A 185 9.96 0.47 -20.63
C GLU A 185 9.33 0.59 -22.03
N VAL A 186 8.01 0.84 -22.05
CA VAL A 186 7.19 0.87 -23.28
C VAL A 186 7.69 1.87 -24.34
N HIS A 187 8.45 2.89 -23.93
CA HIS A 187 9.09 3.84 -24.83
C HIS A 187 10.16 3.23 -25.75
N ARG A 188 10.59 2.00 -25.47
CA ARG A 188 11.49 1.21 -26.33
C ARG A 188 10.79 0.52 -27.50
N LEU A 189 9.46 0.57 -27.54
CA LEU A 189 8.72 0.06 -28.70
C LEU A 189 8.95 0.95 -29.91
N SER A 190 9.19 0.33 -31.07
CA SER A 190 9.20 1.03 -32.35
C SER A 190 7.84 1.68 -32.65
N SER A 191 7.83 2.72 -33.48
CA SER A 191 6.59 3.39 -33.90
C SER A 191 5.58 2.39 -34.50
N GLU A 192 6.06 1.44 -35.29
CA GLU A 192 5.23 0.38 -35.89
C GLU A 192 4.56 -0.50 -34.84
N ASN A 193 5.30 -0.94 -33.80
CA ASN A 193 4.74 -1.72 -32.70
C ASN A 193 3.77 -0.92 -31.85
N GLN A 194 4.00 0.38 -31.66
CA GLN A 194 3.05 1.28 -31.02
C GLN A 194 1.76 1.40 -31.84
N GLU A 195 1.84 1.50 -33.18
CA GLU A 195 0.68 1.55 -34.09
C GLU A 195 -0.14 0.26 -34.05
N LYS A 196 0.50 -0.90 -34.07
CA LYS A 196 -0.19 -2.20 -33.92
C LYS A 196 -0.89 -2.33 -32.57
N LEU A 197 -0.23 -1.87 -31.48
CA LEU A 197 -0.82 -1.90 -30.14
C LEU A 197 -2.00 -0.94 -29.99
N PHE A 198 -1.93 0.27 -30.54
CA PHE A 198 -3.10 1.17 -30.41
C PHE A 198 -4.30 0.66 -31.20
N SER A 199 -4.07 0.03 -32.37
CA SER A 199 -5.14 -0.61 -33.11
C SER A 199 -5.80 -1.74 -32.32
N PHE A 200 -4.99 -2.51 -31.60
CA PHE A 200 -5.48 -3.52 -30.65
C PHE A 200 -6.26 -2.89 -29.46
N ILE A 201 -5.77 -1.79 -28.90
CA ILE A 201 -6.44 -1.08 -27.77
C ILE A 201 -7.84 -0.61 -28.18
N ASP A 202 -7.99 -0.10 -29.41
CA ASP A 202 -9.27 0.42 -29.91
C ASP A 202 -10.30 -0.68 -30.15
N ASN A 203 -9.86 -1.81 -30.73
CA ASN A 203 -10.77 -2.83 -31.29
C ASN A 203 -10.76 -4.16 -30.54
N GLY A 204 -9.76 -4.39 -29.68
CA GLY A 204 -9.54 -5.70 -29.03
C GLY A 204 -9.14 -6.81 -30.01
N ILE A 205 -8.68 -6.43 -31.21
CA ILE A 205 -8.34 -7.32 -32.30
C ILE A 205 -6.93 -7.05 -32.78
N PHE A 206 -6.18 -8.11 -33.10
CA PHE A 206 -4.86 -8.03 -33.69
C PHE A 206 -4.66 -9.16 -34.71
N TYR A 207 -3.57 -9.08 -35.48
CA TYR A 207 -3.17 -10.08 -36.44
C TYR A 207 -1.81 -10.66 -36.09
N GLN A 208 -1.62 -11.94 -36.34
CA GLN A 208 -0.30 -12.58 -36.24
C GLN A 208 0.60 -12.14 -37.40
N ILE A 209 1.90 -12.12 -37.17
CA ILE A 209 2.86 -11.85 -38.24
C ILE A 209 2.73 -12.93 -39.32
N GLY A 210 2.63 -12.49 -40.57
CA GLY A 210 2.42 -13.39 -41.72
C GLY A 210 0.98 -13.73 -42.01
N ASP A 211 -0.01 -13.25 -41.22
CA ASP A 211 -1.43 -13.45 -41.48
C ASP A 211 -2.23 -12.16 -41.29
N ASN A 212 -2.69 -11.58 -42.38
CA ASN A 212 -3.54 -10.39 -42.36
C ASN A 212 -5.03 -10.72 -42.60
N SER A 213 -5.39 -12.00 -42.70
CA SER A 213 -6.73 -12.45 -43.09
C SER A 213 -7.55 -12.93 -41.89
N HIS A 214 -6.90 -13.43 -40.85
CA HIS A 214 -7.56 -13.98 -39.67
C HIS A 214 -7.37 -13.13 -38.45
N PRO A 215 -8.31 -12.22 -38.14
CA PRO A 215 -8.24 -11.39 -36.94
C PRO A 215 -8.39 -12.22 -35.66
N ILE A 216 -7.53 -11.99 -34.71
CA ILE A 216 -7.59 -12.62 -33.37
C ILE A 216 -8.14 -11.62 -32.37
N LYS A 217 -9.20 -12.03 -31.68
CA LYS A 217 -9.79 -11.22 -30.57
C LYS A 217 -9.18 -11.62 -29.25
N SER A 218 -8.77 -10.62 -28.47
CA SER A 218 -8.29 -10.81 -27.11
C SER A 218 -8.83 -9.73 -26.17
N ASN A 219 -9.15 -10.14 -24.97
CA ASN A 219 -9.60 -9.25 -23.89
C ASN A 219 -8.51 -9.20 -22.82
N VAL A 220 -7.41 -8.56 -23.14
CA VAL A 220 -6.30 -8.31 -22.21
C VAL A 220 -6.26 -6.84 -21.83
N ARG A 221 -5.92 -6.56 -20.56
CA ARG A 221 -5.70 -5.21 -20.06
C ARG A 221 -4.21 -4.92 -20.06
N LEU A 222 -3.86 -3.76 -20.61
CA LEU A 222 -2.47 -3.33 -20.67
C LEU A 222 -2.15 -2.43 -19.47
N ILE A 223 -1.10 -2.78 -18.76
CA ILE A 223 -0.40 -1.89 -17.85
C ILE A 223 0.94 -1.59 -18.50
N MET A 224 1.24 -0.34 -18.72
CA MET A 224 2.46 0.10 -19.39
C MET A 224 3.28 0.95 -18.42
N ALA A 225 4.60 0.86 -18.50
CA ALA A 225 5.49 1.69 -17.69
C ALA A 225 6.60 2.31 -18.54
N THR A 226 7.01 3.51 -18.15
CA THR A 226 8.13 4.21 -18.79
C THR A 226 8.90 5.05 -17.77
N THR A 227 10.21 5.15 -17.97
CA THR A 227 11.12 6.07 -17.27
C THR A 227 11.23 7.42 -17.94
N GLU A 228 10.88 7.52 -19.21
CA GLU A 228 10.96 8.71 -20.04
C GLU A 228 9.65 9.52 -20.00
N ARG A 229 9.71 10.76 -20.46
CA ARG A 229 8.50 11.56 -20.66
C ARG A 229 7.68 10.98 -21.81
N PRO A 230 6.42 10.58 -21.58
CA PRO A 230 5.62 9.92 -22.61
C PRO A 230 5.46 10.76 -23.88
N THR A 231 5.32 12.08 -23.75
CA THR A 231 5.14 13.01 -24.88
C THR A 231 6.35 13.07 -25.82
N ASP A 232 7.54 12.74 -25.33
CA ASP A 232 8.79 12.87 -26.09
C ASP A 232 9.15 11.56 -26.81
N THR A 233 8.59 10.43 -26.37
CA THR A 233 9.01 9.10 -26.81
C THR A 233 7.90 8.21 -27.35
N LEU A 234 6.65 8.52 -27.03
CA LEU A 234 5.50 7.76 -27.49
C LEU A 234 4.69 8.58 -28.50
N LEU A 235 4.13 7.88 -29.49
CA LEU A 235 3.24 8.50 -30.48
C LEU A 235 2.04 9.17 -29.78
N THR A 236 1.70 10.38 -30.17
CA THR A 236 0.53 11.10 -29.64
C THR A 236 -0.77 10.34 -29.88
N THR A 237 -0.86 9.62 -31.02
CA THR A 237 -1.96 8.73 -31.36
C THR A 237 -2.08 7.55 -30.41
N PHE A 238 -0.97 6.98 -29.95
CA PHE A 238 -0.92 5.92 -28.95
C PHE A 238 -1.33 6.43 -27.54
N LEU A 239 -0.78 7.57 -27.12
CA LEU A 239 -1.06 8.17 -25.81
C LEU A 239 -2.55 8.52 -25.62
N ARG A 240 -3.23 9.01 -26.66
CA ARG A 240 -4.67 9.35 -26.59
C ARG A 240 -5.57 8.15 -26.27
N ARG A 241 -5.09 6.94 -26.46
CA ARG A 241 -5.84 5.69 -26.22
C ARG A 241 -5.59 5.07 -24.86
N ILE A 242 -4.70 5.67 -24.09
CA ILE A 242 -4.43 5.25 -22.72
C ILE A 242 -5.07 6.29 -21.79
N PRO A 243 -6.26 6.02 -21.23
CA PRO A 243 -7.01 7.06 -20.52
C PRO A 243 -6.43 7.40 -19.15
N ILE A 244 -5.66 6.49 -18.55
CA ILE A 244 -5.14 6.66 -17.19
C ILE A 244 -3.63 6.78 -17.23
N HIS A 245 -3.14 7.96 -16.84
CA HIS A 245 -1.72 8.25 -16.67
C HIS A 245 -1.45 8.55 -15.20
N VAL A 246 -0.57 7.79 -14.57
CA VAL A 246 -0.17 7.98 -13.17
C VAL A 246 1.35 8.11 -13.06
N THR A 247 1.79 8.96 -12.14
CA THR A 247 3.22 9.19 -11.90
C THR A 247 3.58 8.78 -10.48
N ILE A 248 4.56 7.88 -10.34
CA ILE A 248 5.08 7.48 -9.03
C ILE A 248 6.15 8.49 -8.60
N PRO A 249 6.01 9.11 -7.43
CA PRO A 249 7.00 10.06 -6.93
C PRO A 249 8.33 9.38 -6.58
N ASP A 250 9.42 10.12 -6.77
CA ASP A 250 10.76 9.73 -6.32
C ASP A 250 10.80 9.51 -4.80
N PHE A 251 11.79 8.74 -4.35
CA PHE A 251 11.98 8.43 -2.94
C PHE A 251 12.04 9.69 -2.06
N LEU A 252 12.83 10.69 -2.44
CA LEU A 252 12.98 11.93 -1.68
C LEU A 252 11.74 12.85 -1.70
N LYS A 253 10.86 12.70 -2.69
CA LYS A 253 9.59 13.44 -2.74
C LYS A 253 8.53 12.85 -1.82
N ARG A 254 8.79 11.67 -1.23
CA ARG A 254 7.91 11.05 -0.23
C ARG A 254 8.13 11.66 1.14
N SER A 255 7.13 11.59 2.00
CA SER A 255 7.28 12.07 3.39
C SER A 255 8.36 11.27 4.13
N ILE A 256 8.94 11.86 5.17
CA ILE A 256 9.96 11.21 6.00
C ILE A 256 9.40 9.90 6.60
N ASP A 257 8.15 9.90 7.06
CA ASP A 257 7.48 8.73 7.62
C ASP A 257 7.38 7.58 6.59
N GLU A 258 7.08 7.91 5.34
CA GLU A 258 7.05 6.91 4.26
C GLU A 258 8.44 6.39 3.93
N ARG A 259 9.44 7.26 3.89
CA ARG A 259 10.84 6.88 3.64
C ARG A 259 11.37 5.95 4.72
N LEU A 260 11.10 6.26 5.98
CA LEU A 260 11.45 5.42 7.12
C LEU A 260 10.72 4.07 7.09
N THR A 261 9.45 4.05 6.72
CA THR A 261 8.68 2.81 6.58
C THR A 261 9.22 1.94 5.44
N LEU A 262 9.59 2.54 4.30
CA LEU A 262 10.26 1.86 3.19
C LEU A 262 11.61 1.28 3.63
N LEU A 263 12.41 2.06 4.33
CA LEU A 263 13.70 1.62 4.87
C LEU A 263 13.52 0.40 5.80
N ARG A 264 12.62 0.50 6.78
CA ARG A 264 12.30 -0.61 7.69
C ARG A 264 11.84 -1.86 6.95
N TYR A 265 10.98 -1.69 5.95
CA TYR A 265 10.48 -2.81 5.16
C TYR A 265 11.59 -3.52 4.37
N ILE A 266 12.50 -2.75 3.77
CA ILE A 266 13.64 -3.31 3.03
C ILE A 266 14.59 -4.05 3.98
N ILE A 267 14.92 -3.46 5.14
CA ILE A 267 15.77 -4.12 6.14
C ILE A 267 15.07 -5.37 6.69
N TYR A 268 13.76 -5.31 6.91
CA TYR A 268 12.98 -6.48 7.32
C TYR A 268 13.06 -7.62 6.30
N GLN A 269 12.99 -7.33 5.01
CA GLN A 269 13.15 -8.35 3.98
C GLN A 269 14.53 -9.02 4.04
N GLU A 270 15.59 -8.28 4.33
CA GLU A 270 16.93 -8.84 4.51
C GLU A 270 17.04 -9.62 5.84
N ALA A 271 16.43 -9.12 6.93
CA ALA A 271 16.40 -9.82 8.22
C ALA A 271 15.70 -11.19 8.11
N VAL A 272 14.59 -11.26 7.38
CA VAL A 272 13.87 -12.53 7.08
C VAL A 272 14.77 -13.49 6.29
N LYS A 273 15.43 -13.01 5.22
CA LYS A 273 16.32 -13.84 4.38
C LYS A 273 17.50 -14.41 5.18
N LEU A 274 18.07 -13.59 6.04
CA LEU A 274 19.23 -13.97 6.86
C LEU A 274 18.81 -14.76 8.11
N ASN A 275 17.51 -14.77 8.44
CA ASN A 275 16.97 -15.32 9.70
C ASN A 275 17.70 -14.76 10.94
N LYS A 276 17.91 -13.44 10.95
CA LYS A 276 18.68 -12.70 11.97
C LYS A 276 17.94 -11.44 12.39
N LYS A 277 18.32 -10.92 13.56
CA LYS A 277 17.98 -9.53 13.95
C LYS A 277 18.96 -8.58 13.30
N ILE A 278 18.48 -7.45 12.80
CA ILE A 278 19.32 -6.40 12.22
C ILE A 278 19.15 -5.14 13.06
N TYR A 279 20.24 -4.70 13.67
CA TYR A 279 20.34 -3.42 14.34
C TYR A 279 20.96 -2.38 13.40
N VAL A 280 20.38 -1.20 13.33
CA VAL A 280 20.85 -0.10 12.50
C VAL A 280 20.94 1.14 13.36
N ASN A 281 22.14 1.67 13.52
CA ASN A 281 22.35 2.87 14.31
C ASN A 281 21.76 4.12 13.61
N ASN A 282 21.47 5.15 14.38
CA ASN A 282 20.83 6.37 13.91
C ASN A 282 21.60 7.09 12.79
N GLN A 283 22.93 7.05 12.81
CA GLN A 283 23.74 7.63 11.72
C GLN A 283 23.51 6.93 10.39
N VAL A 284 23.42 5.61 10.40
CA VAL A 284 23.09 4.80 9.22
C VAL A 284 21.66 5.06 8.77
N VAL A 285 20.71 5.15 9.71
CA VAL A 285 19.30 5.48 9.41
C VAL A 285 19.22 6.84 8.73
N SER A 286 19.88 7.85 9.29
CA SER A 286 19.93 9.22 8.74
C SER A 286 20.49 9.22 7.32
N ALA A 287 21.61 8.55 7.08
CA ALA A 287 22.24 8.45 5.77
C ALA A 287 21.33 7.78 4.73
N LEU A 288 20.65 6.68 5.11
CA LEU A 288 19.78 5.92 4.21
C LEU A 288 18.47 6.64 3.87
N VAL A 289 17.84 7.31 4.84
CA VAL A 289 16.58 8.04 4.66
C VAL A 289 16.77 9.27 3.76
N GLN A 290 17.94 9.89 3.78
CA GLN A 290 18.27 11.07 2.99
C GLN A 290 19.00 10.75 1.69
N THR A 291 19.21 9.47 1.37
CA THR A 291 19.91 9.04 0.17
C THR A 291 19.27 9.63 -1.09
N ASN A 292 20.05 10.43 -1.83
CA ASN A 292 19.66 11.02 -3.11
C ASN A 292 20.41 10.31 -4.25
N ASN A 293 19.74 9.36 -4.91
CA ASN A 293 20.31 8.66 -6.04
C ASN A 293 19.25 8.43 -7.12
N ARG A 294 19.67 8.49 -8.39
CA ARG A 294 18.80 8.27 -9.56
C ARG A 294 18.12 6.88 -9.56
N GLY A 295 18.70 5.90 -8.87
CA GLY A 295 18.13 4.56 -8.70
C GLY A 295 17.02 4.45 -7.65
N ASN A 296 16.67 5.53 -6.95
CA ASN A 296 15.56 5.61 -5.99
C ASN A 296 15.53 4.44 -4.97
N ILE A 297 14.36 3.82 -4.78
CA ILE A 297 14.16 2.68 -3.86
C ILE A 297 14.97 1.45 -4.30
N GLY A 298 15.17 1.27 -5.60
CA GLY A 298 16.02 0.19 -6.12
C GLY A 298 17.46 0.32 -5.66
N TYR A 299 18.02 1.53 -5.73
CA TYR A 299 19.36 1.83 -5.21
C TYR A 299 19.43 1.60 -3.69
N LEU A 300 18.46 2.13 -2.94
CA LEU A 300 18.38 1.95 -1.50
C LEU A 300 18.39 0.46 -1.11
N LYS A 301 17.61 -0.35 -1.84
CA LYS A 301 17.57 -1.81 -1.62
C LYS A 301 18.94 -2.47 -1.85
N ASN A 302 19.61 -2.12 -2.94
CA ASN A 302 20.94 -2.66 -3.25
C ASN A 302 21.97 -2.24 -2.19
N LEU A 303 21.93 -0.98 -1.77
CA LEU A 303 22.81 -0.44 -0.74
C LEU A 303 22.65 -1.18 0.60
N ILE A 304 21.42 -1.41 1.04
CA ILE A 304 21.11 -2.16 2.26
C ILE A 304 21.56 -3.62 2.10
N GLN A 305 21.33 -4.24 0.96
CA GLN A 305 21.73 -5.62 0.72
C GLN A 305 23.26 -5.80 0.79
N ILE A 306 24.01 -4.86 0.21
CA ILE A 306 25.47 -4.85 0.28
C ILE A 306 25.92 -4.64 1.73
N ALA A 307 25.35 -3.67 2.45
CA ALA A 307 25.67 -3.41 3.85
C ALA A 307 25.41 -4.64 4.73
N CYS A 308 24.25 -5.29 4.56
CA CYS A 308 23.93 -6.54 5.26
C CYS A 308 24.93 -7.66 4.93
N SER A 309 25.35 -7.78 3.67
CA SER A 309 26.34 -8.79 3.25
C SER A 309 27.70 -8.58 3.92
N ILE A 310 28.18 -7.33 3.95
CA ILE A 310 29.45 -6.97 4.60
C ILE A 310 29.36 -7.23 6.11
N ALA A 311 28.29 -6.78 6.75
CA ALA A 311 28.08 -6.96 8.19
C ALA A 311 27.94 -8.44 8.56
N TYR A 312 27.19 -9.23 7.76
CA TYR A 312 27.04 -10.67 7.95
C TYR A 312 28.38 -11.42 7.91
N LYS A 313 29.26 -11.07 6.96
CA LYS A 313 30.59 -11.67 6.86
C LYS A 313 31.44 -11.34 8.09
N LYS A 314 31.41 -10.10 8.58
CA LYS A 314 32.19 -9.67 9.76
C LYS A 314 31.67 -10.26 11.08
N GLN A 315 30.36 -10.50 11.17
CA GLN A 315 29.66 -10.92 12.39
C GLN A 315 29.06 -12.32 12.25
N TYR A 316 29.78 -13.20 11.51
CA TYR A 316 29.33 -14.57 11.26
C TYR A 316 29.13 -15.33 12.58
N GLY A 317 27.98 -16.02 12.70
CA GLY A 317 27.66 -16.81 13.90
C GLY A 317 26.89 -16.07 14.98
N LEU A 318 26.77 -14.74 14.93
CA LEU A 318 25.97 -13.98 15.88
C LEU A 318 24.47 -14.02 15.49
N ASP A 319 23.56 -13.92 16.46
CA ASP A 319 22.11 -13.88 16.24
C ASP A 319 21.63 -12.51 15.77
N GLN A 320 22.38 -11.46 16.03
CA GLN A 320 22.14 -10.10 15.62
C GLN A 320 23.28 -9.61 14.72
N ILE A 321 22.92 -8.81 13.73
CA ILE A 321 23.85 -8.13 12.82
C ILE A 321 23.69 -6.62 13.01
N ASP A 322 24.80 -5.94 13.26
CA ASP A 322 24.81 -4.49 13.43
C ASP A 322 25.30 -3.81 12.15
N LEU A 323 24.48 -2.97 11.56
CA LEU A 323 24.85 -2.13 10.42
C LEU A 323 25.50 -0.85 10.93
N SER A 324 26.77 -0.68 10.60
CA SER A 324 27.57 0.53 10.89
C SER A 324 27.83 1.32 9.60
N MET A 325 28.30 2.55 9.74
CA MET A 325 28.67 3.39 8.61
C MET A 325 29.76 2.75 7.71
N ASP A 326 30.68 1.98 8.29
CA ASP A 326 31.72 1.26 7.55
C ASP A 326 31.18 0.17 6.62
N SER A 327 29.93 -0.27 6.84
CA SER A 327 29.26 -1.22 5.96
C SER A 327 28.52 -0.57 4.79
N LEU A 328 28.34 0.77 4.84
CA LEU A 328 27.68 1.54 3.79
C LEU A 328 28.70 2.04 2.78
N LEU A 329 28.47 1.72 1.50
CA LEU A 329 29.27 2.26 0.39
C LEU A 329 28.60 3.53 -0.12
N ILE A 330 28.72 4.63 0.65
CA ILE A 330 28.17 5.94 0.29
C ILE A 330 29.33 6.92 0.13
N ASP A 331 29.46 7.53 -1.07
CA ASP A 331 30.55 8.45 -1.40
C ASP A 331 30.40 9.81 -0.68
N LYS A 332 29.15 10.24 -0.44
CA LYS A 332 28.86 11.52 0.20
C LYS A 332 27.80 11.34 1.27
N LEU A 333 28.15 11.67 2.49
CA LEU A 333 27.23 11.62 3.61
C LEU A 333 26.32 12.87 3.59
N PRO A 334 25.00 12.70 3.77
CA PRO A 334 24.10 13.81 4.02
C PRO A 334 24.31 14.37 5.43
N ASP A 335 23.72 15.54 5.68
CA ASP A 335 23.71 16.12 7.01
C ASP A 335 22.99 15.17 7.98
N PHE A 336 23.52 15.08 9.19
CA PHE A 336 22.93 14.20 10.20
C PHE A 336 21.60 14.75 10.71
N GLU A 337 20.57 13.91 10.67
CA GLU A 337 19.28 14.15 11.32
C GLU A 337 18.97 12.97 12.26
N ASP A 338 18.37 13.26 13.40
CA ASP A 338 18.02 12.25 14.40
C ASP A 338 16.69 11.56 14.09
N TYR A 339 16.77 10.33 13.62
CA TYR A 339 15.62 9.45 13.37
C TYR A 339 15.51 8.28 14.36
N GLY A 340 16.48 8.15 15.26
CA GLY A 340 16.62 7.03 16.19
C GLY A 340 17.19 5.76 15.57
N ASP A 341 17.61 4.85 16.45
CA ASP A 341 18.08 3.52 16.07
C ASP A 341 16.93 2.61 15.64
N LEU A 342 17.21 1.65 14.78
CA LEU A 342 16.25 0.62 14.37
C LEU A 342 16.74 -0.77 14.80
N LEU A 343 15.87 -1.54 15.44
CA LEU A 343 16.05 -2.97 15.66
C LEU A 343 14.92 -3.72 14.95
N ILE A 344 15.29 -4.54 13.98
CA ILE A 344 14.33 -5.26 13.14
C ILE A 344 14.55 -6.75 13.28
N ASP A 345 13.52 -7.48 13.73
CA ASP A 345 13.52 -8.91 13.91
C ASP A 345 12.88 -9.58 12.69
N GLY A 346 13.65 -10.40 11.98
CA GLY A 346 13.16 -11.15 10.81
C GLY A 346 12.17 -12.25 11.15
N GLN A 347 12.04 -12.65 12.42
CA GLN A 347 11.08 -13.65 12.87
C GLN A 347 9.73 -13.01 13.27
N ALA A 348 9.69 -11.70 13.51
CA ALA A 348 8.46 -10.97 13.84
C ALA A 348 7.66 -10.63 12.57
N ALA A 349 6.34 -10.46 12.69
CA ALA A 349 5.53 -9.99 11.58
C ALA A 349 5.77 -8.49 11.32
N PHE A 350 5.92 -8.12 10.05
CA PHE A 350 6.05 -6.71 9.67
C PHE A 350 4.69 -6.00 9.70
N ILE A 351 4.61 -4.89 10.41
CA ILE A 351 3.39 -4.09 10.55
C ILE A 351 3.48 -2.86 9.64
N PHE A 352 2.74 -2.88 8.51
CA PHE A 352 2.74 -1.81 7.51
C PHE A 352 2.13 -0.48 8.00
N ASN A 353 1.25 -0.53 9.00
CA ASN A 353 0.48 0.62 9.48
C ASN A 353 1.05 1.28 10.75
N GLU A 354 2.30 1.02 11.10
CA GLU A 354 2.95 1.82 12.12
C GLU A 354 3.21 3.24 11.57
N LYS A 355 2.24 4.12 11.69
CA LYS A 355 2.36 5.56 11.41
C LYS A 355 3.32 6.26 12.37
N ASN A 356 4.38 5.62 12.87
CA ASN A 356 5.15 6.17 13.97
C ASN A 356 6.60 5.68 14.04
N SER A 357 7.42 5.97 13.04
CA SER A 357 8.85 5.72 13.20
C SER A 357 9.57 6.83 14.01
N LEU A 358 9.26 8.09 13.77
CA LEU A 358 9.73 9.22 14.62
C LEU A 358 9.04 9.25 15.99
N LYS A 359 7.81 8.74 16.08
CA LYS A 359 7.08 8.61 17.33
C LYS A 359 7.51 7.40 18.14
N ASN A 360 8.14 6.38 17.56
CA ASN A 360 8.56 5.19 18.29
C ASN A 360 9.80 5.43 19.15
N ALA A 361 10.76 6.26 18.73
CA ALA A 361 11.84 6.66 19.64
C ALA A 361 11.28 7.52 20.79
N LYS A 362 10.42 8.50 20.48
CA LYS A 362 9.68 9.27 21.49
C LYS A 362 8.68 8.41 22.25
N PHE A 363 8.02 7.44 21.60
CA PHE A 363 7.10 6.50 22.22
C PHE A 363 7.84 5.45 23.07
N ALA A 364 8.99 4.93 22.64
CA ALA A 364 9.85 4.07 23.45
C ALA A 364 10.41 4.83 24.66
N GLN A 365 10.79 6.09 24.48
CA GLN A 365 11.20 6.97 25.57
C GLN A 365 10.03 7.26 26.51
N LEU A 366 8.85 7.57 25.97
CA LEU A 366 7.60 7.72 26.71
C LEU A 366 7.21 6.44 27.46
N MET A 367 7.33 5.26 26.84
CA MET A 367 7.08 3.97 27.48
C MET A 367 8.11 3.63 28.55
N THR A 368 9.37 4.04 28.39
CA THR A 368 10.41 3.88 29.41
C THR A 368 10.13 4.79 30.60
N GLU A 369 9.72 6.03 30.38
CA GLU A 369 9.30 6.95 31.42
C GLU A 369 8.00 6.51 32.08
N PHE A 370 7.03 6.03 31.29
CA PHE A 370 5.81 5.41 31.79
C PHE A 370 6.09 4.21 32.67
N HIS A 371 6.99 3.31 32.26
CA HIS A 371 7.38 2.14 33.05
C HIS A 371 8.04 2.53 34.39
N LYS A 372 8.88 3.56 34.37
CA LYS A 372 9.45 4.14 35.60
C LYS A 372 8.38 4.70 36.54
N LEU A 373 7.35 5.34 35.98
CA LEU A 373 6.26 5.92 36.74
C LEU A 373 5.26 4.89 37.26
N THR A 374 5.07 3.76 36.53
CA THR A 374 4.18 2.67 36.97
C THR A 374 4.76 1.83 38.11
N VAL A 375 6.07 1.81 38.29
CA VAL A 375 6.72 1.21 39.47
C VAL A 375 6.26 1.93 40.76
N ASP A 376 5.91 3.21 40.67
CA ASP A 376 5.39 3.99 41.82
C ASP A 376 3.95 3.62 42.18
N PHE A 377 3.18 2.91 41.32
CA PHE A 377 1.82 2.46 41.61
C PHE A 377 1.76 1.31 42.65
N SER A 378 2.88 0.64 42.87
CA SER A 378 2.99 -0.38 43.89
C SER A 378 3.27 0.23 45.30
N SER A 379 3.38 1.56 45.40
CA SER A 379 3.60 2.22 46.68
C SER A 379 2.28 2.60 47.38
N ASP A 380 2.16 2.35 48.67
CA ASP A 380 0.99 2.75 49.48
C ASP A 380 0.81 4.27 49.61
N ASN A 381 1.68 5.07 48.97
CA ASN A 381 1.63 6.50 49.03
C ASN A 381 0.77 7.10 47.91
N VAL A 382 -0.49 7.37 48.22
CA VAL A 382 -1.51 7.92 47.31
C VAL A 382 -1.07 9.25 46.67
N GLN A 383 -0.30 10.10 47.35
CA GLN A 383 0.17 11.36 46.79
C GLN A 383 1.24 11.14 45.69
N LYS A 384 2.09 10.15 45.88
CA LYS A 384 3.12 9.78 44.90
C LYS A 384 2.49 9.23 43.61
N VAL A 385 1.49 8.35 43.78
CA VAL A 385 0.69 7.79 42.67
C VAL A 385 -0.04 8.92 41.91
N LYS A 386 -0.71 9.84 42.58
CA LYS A 386 -1.37 10.99 41.95
C LYS A 386 -0.38 11.89 41.17
N SER A 387 0.83 12.12 41.72
CA SER A 387 1.85 12.93 41.04
C SER A 387 2.36 12.23 39.76
N SER A 388 2.52 10.91 39.78
CA SER A 388 2.95 10.10 38.64
C SER A 388 1.89 10.05 37.55
N ILE A 389 0.61 9.94 37.91
CA ILE A 389 -0.52 10.04 36.98
C ILE A 389 -0.56 11.42 36.31
N ARG A 390 -0.35 12.52 37.04
CA ARG A 390 -0.31 13.87 36.44
C ARG A 390 0.84 14.02 35.45
N LYS A 391 2.02 13.49 35.75
CA LYS A 391 3.17 13.49 34.82
C LYS A 391 2.89 12.67 33.55
N ILE A 392 2.27 11.52 33.70
CA ILE A 392 1.85 10.69 32.53
C ILE A 392 0.87 11.45 31.66
N ASN A 393 -0.15 12.10 32.25
CA ASN A 393 -1.11 12.90 31.48
C ASN A 393 -0.45 14.06 30.75
N GLN A 394 0.48 14.78 31.39
CA GLN A 394 1.26 15.86 30.75
C GLN A 394 2.13 15.35 29.59
N LEU A 395 2.78 14.18 29.73
CA LEU A 395 3.57 13.56 28.67
C LEU A 395 2.69 13.15 27.48
N LEU A 396 1.50 12.61 27.75
CA LEU A 396 0.52 12.23 26.71
C LEU A 396 -0.06 13.46 26.01
N GLU A 397 -0.43 14.50 26.73
CA GLU A 397 -0.92 15.77 26.15
C GLU A 397 0.13 16.42 25.24
N ASN A 398 1.37 16.54 25.70
CA ASN A 398 2.47 17.09 24.90
C ASN A 398 2.77 16.26 23.63
N SER A 399 2.51 14.95 23.68
CA SER A 399 2.70 14.06 22.54
C SER A 399 1.50 14.08 21.57
N CYS A 400 0.27 14.33 22.06
CA CYS A 400 -0.98 14.27 21.31
C CYS A 400 -1.39 15.60 20.67
N GLN A 401 -1.04 16.75 21.24
CA GLN A 401 -1.42 18.08 20.72
C GLN A 401 -0.90 18.35 19.30
N LYS A 402 0.14 17.67 18.87
CA LYS A 402 0.72 17.83 17.51
C LYS A 402 0.12 16.95 16.41
N THR A 403 -0.82 16.04 16.70
CA THR A 403 -1.14 14.98 15.74
C THR A 403 -2.62 14.65 15.47
N GLY A 404 -3.57 15.25 16.16
CA GLY A 404 -5.02 14.98 15.93
C GLY A 404 -5.47 13.50 16.12
N LEU A 405 -4.66 12.67 16.79
CA LEU A 405 -4.79 11.20 16.83
C LEU A 405 -5.36 10.66 18.15
N TYR A 406 -6.01 11.48 18.94
CA TYR A 406 -6.45 11.21 20.31
C TYR A 406 -7.23 9.89 20.50
N TYR A 407 -8.14 9.53 19.58
CA TYR A 407 -9.01 8.35 19.76
C TYR A 407 -8.39 7.00 19.39
N ARG A 408 -7.41 6.94 18.47
CA ARG A 408 -6.77 5.68 18.09
C ARG A 408 -5.72 5.22 19.10
N HIS A 409 -5.12 6.13 19.83
CA HIS A 409 -4.12 5.80 20.85
C HIS A 409 -4.71 5.19 22.12
N GLN A 410 -5.96 5.50 22.46
CA GLN A 410 -6.62 4.89 23.62
C GLN A 410 -6.83 3.39 23.46
N GLU A 411 -7.22 2.92 22.27
CA GLU A 411 -7.38 1.47 22.03
C GLU A 411 -6.02 0.74 21.95
N LEU A 412 -5.02 1.37 21.35
CA LEU A 412 -3.68 0.80 21.29
C LEU A 412 -3.03 0.73 22.67
N PHE A 413 -3.18 1.78 23.45
CA PHE A 413 -2.71 1.86 24.83
C PHE A 413 -3.36 0.83 25.75
N LYS A 414 -4.68 0.64 25.62
CA LYS A 414 -5.43 -0.40 26.32
C LYS A 414 -4.90 -1.80 25.98
N LYS A 415 -4.66 -2.11 24.71
CA LYS A 415 -4.09 -3.40 24.26
C LYS A 415 -2.67 -3.62 24.79
N ILE A 416 -1.83 -2.58 24.83
CA ILE A 416 -0.46 -2.68 25.37
C ILE A 416 -0.47 -2.96 26.87
N ILE A 417 -1.35 -2.29 27.62
CA ILE A 417 -1.51 -2.54 29.08
C ILE A 417 -2.04 -3.95 29.32
N GLU A 418 -3.03 -4.39 28.55
CA GLU A 418 -3.59 -5.76 28.67
C GLU A 418 -2.53 -6.84 28.34
N GLN A 419 -1.69 -6.62 27.35
CA GLN A 419 -0.65 -7.58 26.95
C GLN A 419 0.56 -7.63 27.86
N GLN A 420 1.05 -6.46 28.35
CA GLN A 420 2.26 -6.43 29.17
C GLN A 420 2.03 -6.73 30.65
N PHE A 421 0.86 -6.44 31.17
CA PHE A 421 0.60 -6.57 32.60
C PHE A 421 -0.31 -7.73 32.97
N GLY A 422 -0.76 -8.53 32.00
CA GLY A 422 -1.62 -9.71 32.23
C GLY A 422 -2.90 -9.38 33.01
N LEU A 423 -3.35 -8.15 32.97
CA LEU A 423 -4.45 -7.62 33.77
C LEU A 423 -5.81 -7.98 33.14
N ASN A 424 -6.21 -9.20 33.28
CA ASN A 424 -7.63 -9.62 33.20
C ASN A 424 -8.44 -9.13 34.44
N LYS A 425 -7.90 -8.21 35.24
CA LYS A 425 -8.59 -7.65 36.41
C LYS A 425 -9.07 -6.23 36.09
N THR A 426 -10.33 -6.12 35.74
CA THR A 426 -11.12 -4.91 35.52
C THR A 426 -11.05 -3.87 36.64
N SER A 427 -10.53 -4.20 37.82
CA SER A 427 -10.55 -3.35 39.00
C SER A 427 -9.57 -2.14 38.98
N TYR A 428 -8.54 -2.16 38.12
CA TYR A 428 -7.56 -1.07 38.04
C TYR A 428 -7.65 -0.24 36.75
N LEU A 429 -8.25 -0.80 35.69
CA LEU A 429 -8.42 -0.11 34.41
C LEU A 429 -9.55 0.93 34.45
N GLU A 430 -10.64 0.68 35.18
CA GLU A 430 -11.74 1.64 35.31
C GLU A 430 -11.35 2.96 35.98
N PRO A 431 -10.62 2.97 37.10
CA PRO A 431 -10.15 4.22 37.71
C PRO A 431 -9.13 4.96 36.82
N LEU A 432 -8.25 4.26 36.11
CA LEU A 432 -7.31 4.87 35.15
C LEU A 432 -8.04 5.47 33.94
N MET A 433 -9.04 4.77 33.40
CA MET A 433 -9.88 5.28 32.33
C MET A 433 -10.75 6.45 32.78
N PHE A 434 -11.24 6.47 34.01
CA PHE A 434 -12.02 7.57 34.58
C PHE A 434 -11.18 8.84 34.74
N LEU A 435 -9.93 8.71 35.21
CA LEU A 435 -8.97 9.83 35.29
C LEU A 435 -8.57 10.40 33.93
N PHE A 436 -8.60 9.59 32.87
CA PHE A 436 -8.43 10.06 31.47
C PHE A 436 -9.65 10.81 30.95
N TYR A 437 -10.86 10.55 31.48
CA TYR A 437 -12.10 11.23 31.10
C TYR A 437 -12.33 12.54 31.86
N GLU A 438 -11.84 12.68 33.09
CA GLU A 438 -11.98 13.90 33.90
C GLU A 438 -10.91 14.98 33.61
N ALA A 439 -9.89 14.64 32.82
CA ALA A 439 -8.84 15.61 32.41
C ALA A 439 -9.22 16.38 31.12
N LYS A 440 -10.55 16.55 30.85
CA LYS A 440 -11.05 17.41 29.78
C LYS A 440 -11.24 18.84 30.29
#